data_ce0b6e015eb4f0a21cf2c0a8f8466780
#
_entry.id   ce0b6e015eb4f0a21cf2c0a8f8466780
#
_cell.length_a   1.000
_cell.length_b   1.000
_cell.length_c   1.000
_cell.angle_alpha   90.00
_cell.angle_beta   90.00
_cell.angle_gamma   90.00
#
_symmetry.space_group_name_H-M   'P 1'
#
loop_
_entity.id
_entity.type
_entity.pdbx_description
1 polymer ?
#
loop_
_entity_poly.entity_id
_entity_poly.type
_entity_poly.pdbx_seq_one_letter_code
_entity_poly.pdbx_strand_id
1 'polypeptide(L)'
;MGRQMGLFGRAQRLRAVALACGLASIASTTTLVAATPDTFKPFETAARSAEPFGLSVSAVLAGALQDKWLGLARKLDDDGVQIALCDGDRDRCASDAALQFLAIVDSGRLREGRARLGDINRAINLAIKPISDLAQYGEIDVWTPPLVTFNNGAGDCEDYAIAKFMALRQAGIAADDLRIVIMRDTIHGEDHAVAAARLDGHWLMLDNRRMALVEDVDVRNYRPLFVFDQSAILRYSETPLLARGPQRDSTPTLSPATEPGLIAALAETR
;
A
#
# COMPACT_ATOMS: atom_id res chain seq x y z
N MET A 1 -7.95 -18.27 -65.79
CA MET A 1 -6.50 -18.31 -65.91
C MET A 1 -6.01 -18.24 -64.46
N GLY A 2 -5.73 -19.30 -63.76
CA GLY A 2 -4.73 -20.38 -63.92
C GLY A 2 -3.50 -19.95 -63.12
N ARG A 3 -3.00 -20.62 -62.18
CA ARG A 3 -2.57 -21.94 -61.79
C ARG A 3 -1.84 -21.81 -60.44
N GLN A 4 -2.12 -22.69 -59.52
CA GLN A 4 -1.44 -23.95 -59.06
C GLN A 4 -0.35 -23.71 -58.01
N MET A 5 -0.56 -24.20 -56.79
CA MET A 5 -0.12 -25.50 -56.20
C MET A 5 1.38 -25.76 -56.16
N GLY A 6 1.88 -26.05 -54.97
CA GLY A 6 3.19 -26.63 -54.71
C GLY A 6 3.32 -27.13 -53.27
N LEU A 7 2.85 -28.36 -52.99
CA LEU A 7 3.28 -29.21 -51.85
C LEU A 7 4.68 -29.78 -52.11
N PHE A 8 5.48 -29.97 -51.07
CA PHE A 8 6.50 -31.01 -50.83
C PHE A 8 7.03 -30.75 -49.43
N GLY A 9 7.00 -31.59 -48.43
CA GLY A 9 7.08 -33.04 -48.36
C GLY A 9 8.49 -33.48 -47.94
N ARG A 10 8.58 -34.29 -46.89
CA ARG A 10 9.70 -35.14 -46.41
C ARG A 10 10.62 -34.54 -45.32
N ALA A 11 11.06 -35.30 -44.33
CA ALA A 11 10.88 -36.70 -43.88
C ALA A 11 11.66 -36.89 -42.58
N GLN A 12 11.17 -37.81 -41.79
CA GLN A 12 11.78 -38.38 -40.56
C GLN A 12 13.21 -38.85 -40.77
N ARG A 13 14.05 -38.72 -39.74
CA ARG A 13 15.07 -39.77 -39.43
C ARG A 13 15.17 -39.97 -37.93
N LEU A 14 14.64 -41.11 -37.46
CA LEU A 14 15.05 -41.81 -36.27
C LEU A 14 16.50 -42.34 -36.43
N ARG A 15 17.30 -42.25 -35.40
CA ARG A 15 18.41 -43.17 -35.17
C ARG A 15 18.49 -43.52 -33.68
N ALA A 16 18.23 -44.77 -33.43
CA ALA A 16 18.51 -45.52 -32.22
C ALA A 16 19.98 -46.01 -32.22
N VAL A 17 20.37 -46.63 -31.12
CA VAL A 17 21.57 -47.47 -30.84
C VAL A 17 22.57 -46.71 -29.95
N ALA A 18 23.12 -47.28 -28.85
CA ALA A 18 23.23 -48.62 -28.32
C ALA A 18 23.57 -48.60 -26.82
N LEU A 19 23.24 -49.69 -26.20
CA LEU A 19 23.56 -50.15 -24.84
C LEU A 19 25.07 -50.43 -24.74
N ALA A 20 25.71 -50.04 -23.64
CA ALA A 20 26.98 -50.64 -23.21
C ALA A 20 26.96 -50.86 -21.69
N CYS A 21 26.89 -52.14 -21.29
CA CYS A 21 27.17 -52.62 -19.95
C CYS A 21 28.66 -52.45 -19.63
N GLY A 22 28.99 -51.95 -18.47
CA GLY A 22 30.34 -51.98 -17.90
C GLY A 22 30.26 -52.26 -16.40
N LEU A 23 30.61 -53.48 -16.03
CA LEU A 23 30.87 -53.93 -14.66
C LEU A 23 32.17 -53.30 -14.15
N ALA A 24 32.19 -52.72 -12.96
CA ALA A 24 33.45 -52.64 -12.20
C ALA A 24 33.24 -52.26 -10.73
N SER A 25 33.57 -53.17 -9.88
CA SER A 25 34.46 -53.08 -8.71
C SER A 25 34.00 -52.20 -7.52
N ILE A 26 33.60 -52.89 -6.50
CA ILE A 26 33.36 -52.40 -5.14
C ILE A 26 34.73 -52.14 -4.49
N ALA A 27 35.06 -50.89 -4.24
CA ALA A 27 36.11 -50.47 -3.32
C ALA A 27 35.47 -49.86 -2.07
N SER A 28 35.56 -50.58 -0.97
CA SER A 28 35.15 -50.10 0.35
C SER A 28 36.14 -49.06 0.85
N THR A 29 35.75 -47.81 0.83
CA THR A 29 36.47 -46.75 1.51
C THR A 29 35.77 -46.39 2.81
N THR A 30 36.42 -46.65 3.93
CA THR A 30 36.07 -46.18 5.26
C THR A 30 36.14 -44.64 5.26
N THR A 31 35.00 -43.98 5.29
CA THR A 31 34.93 -42.53 5.45
C THR A 31 35.08 -42.18 6.93
N LEU A 32 36.18 -41.50 7.24
CA LEU A 32 36.37 -40.78 8.49
C LEU A 32 35.28 -39.69 8.55
N VAL A 33 34.38 -39.74 9.52
CA VAL A 33 33.43 -38.68 9.81
C VAL A 33 34.22 -37.54 10.48
N ALA A 34 34.61 -36.57 9.69
CA ALA A 34 35.09 -35.31 10.22
C ALA A 34 33.86 -34.56 10.79
N ALA A 35 33.89 -34.29 12.10
CA ALA A 35 32.93 -33.40 12.73
C ALA A 35 32.99 -32.02 12.02
N THR A 36 31.92 -31.66 11.38
CA THR A 36 31.75 -30.31 10.80
C THR A 36 31.68 -29.29 11.94
N PRO A 37 32.48 -28.24 11.92
CA PRO A 37 32.31 -27.16 12.89
C PRO A 37 30.90 -26.58 12.74
N ASP A 38 30.26 -26.30 13.87
CA ASP A 38 28.98 -25.61 13.98
C ASP A 38 28.96 -24.44 12.98
N THR A 39 28.14 -24.61 11.96
CA THR A 39 27.87 -23.52 11.00
C THR A 39 27.18 -22.42 11.78
N PHE A 40 27.89 -21.36 12.06
CA PHE A 40 27.35 -20.11 12.55
C PHE A 40 26.16 -19.76 11.65
N LYS A 41 24.93 -19.97 12.12
CA LYS A 41 23.75 -19.47 11.41
C LYS A 41 23.91 -17.96 11.31
N PRO A 42 23.95 -17.39 10.10
CA PRO A 42 23.95 -15.95 9.99
C PRO A 42 22.74 -15.44 10.76
N PHE A 43 22.96 -14.41 11.57
CA PHE A 43 21.92 -13.69 12.28
C PHE A 43 20.86 -13.33 11.23
N GLU A 44 19.72 -13.99 11.32
CA GLU A 44 18.58 -13.75 10.43
C GLU A 44 18.20 -12.29 10.69
N THR A 45 18.62 -11.41 9.79
CA THR A 45 18.19 -10.02 9.79
C THR A 45 16.68 -10.07 9.78
N ALA A 46 16.05 -9.76 10.91
CA ALA A 46 14.59 -9.73 11.01
C ALA A 46 14.09 -8.93 9.81
N ALA A 47 13.36 -9.60 8.92
CA ALA A 47 12.83 -8.97 7.73
C ALA A 47 12.09 -7.71 8.19
N ARG A 48 12.49 -6.55 7.67
CA ARG A 48 11.75 -5.31 7.89
C ARG A 48 10.31 -5.58 7.53
N SER A 49 9.37 -5.09 8.35
CA SER A 49 7.95 -5.16 8.01
C SER A 49 7.76 -4.64 6.59
N ALA A 50 6.94 -5.32 5.80
CA ALA A 50 6.62 -4.88 4.44
C ALA A 50 5.82 -3.56 4.41
N GLU A 51 5.32 -3.14 5.59
CA GLU A 51 4.52 -1.93 5.76
C GLU A 51 5.38 -0.67 5.91
N PRO A 52 4.83 0.52 5.60
CA PRO A 52 5.53 1.79 5.80
C PRO A 52 6.13 1.92 7.20
N PHE A 53 7.24 2.64 7.33
CA PHE A 53 8.03 2.86 8.54
C PHE A 53 8.78 1.63 9.06
N GLY A 54 8.62 0.44 8.47
CA GLY A 54 9.31 -0.77 8.90
C GLY A 54 8.96 -1.23 10.32
N LEU A 55 7.83 -0.79 10.86
CA LEU A 55 7.33 -1.16 12.19
C LEU A 55 6.52 -2.46 12.13
N SER A 56 6.47 -3.19 13.25
CA SER A 56 5.56 -4.32 13.40
C SER A 56 4.11 -3.85 13.38
N VAL A 57 3.24 -4.66 12.79
CA VAL A 57 1.81 -4.40 12.74
C VAL A 57 1.01 -5.60 13.24
N SER A 58 -0.21 -5.35 13.70
CA SER A 58 -1.19 -6.37 14.10
C SER A 58 -2.55 -6.05 13.51
N ALA A 59 -3.32 -7.07 13.11
CA ALA A 59 -4.63 -6.88 12.51
C ALA A 59 -5.64 -6.28 13.50
N VAL A 60 -6.46 -5.34 13.02
CA VAL A 60 -7.66 -4.83 13.71
C VAL A 60 -8.85 -5.58 13.15
N LEU A 61 -9.43 -6.47 13.96
CA LEU A 61 -10.46 -7.40 13.49
C LEU A 61 -11.89 -6.91 13.73
N ALA A 62 -12.08 -5.92 14.60
CA ALA A 62 -13.41 -5.39 14.95
C ALA A 62 -13.30 -3.98 15.56
N GLY A 63 -14.43 -3.27 15.61
CA GLY A 63 -14.58 -1.95 16.23
C GLY A 63 -14.98 -0.87 15.24
N ALA A 64 -15.28 0.33 15.75
CA ALA A 64 -15.81 1.45 14.98
C ALA A 64 -14.96 1.83 13.75
N LEU A 65 -13.64 1.76 13.88
CA LEU A 65 -12.72 2.05 12.76
C LEU A 65 -12.86 0.99 11.65
N GLN A 66 -12.99 -0.30 12.01
CA GLN A 66 -13.22 -1.37 11.04
C GLN A 66 -14.57 -1.20 10.34
N ASP A 67 -15.62 -0.88 11.08
CA ASP A 67 -16.96 -0.66 10.52
C ASP A 67 -16.97 0.55 9.56
N LYS A 68 -16.27 1.62 9.94
CA LYS A 68 -16.10 2.81 9.10
C LYS A 68 -15.37 2.49 7.80
N TRP A 69 -14.26 1.75 7.88
CA TRP A 69 -13.51 1.33 6.70
C TRP A 69 -14.34 0.44 5.78
N LEU A 70 -15.06 -0.55 6.32
CA LEU A 70 -15.93 -1.40 5.53
C LEU A 70 -17.10 -0.63 4.90
N GLY A 71 -17.62 0.39 5.60
CA GLY A 71 -18.62 1.32 5.07
C GLY A 71 -18.08 2.13 3.89
N LEU A 72 -16.85 2.65 4.02
CA LEU A 72 -16.17 3.36 2.94
C LEU A 72 -15.84 2.43 1.77
N ALA A 73 -15.34 1.23 2.02
CA ALA A 73 -14.96 0.27 0.97
C ALA A 73 -16.10 0.03 -0.03
N ARG A 74 -17.34 -0.12 0.47
CA ARG A 74 -18.55 -0.25 -0.40
C ARG A 74 -18.76 0.98 -1.27
N LYS A 75 -18.57 2.19 -0.73
CA LYS A 75 -18.70 3.44 -1.48
C LYS A 75 -17.57 3.58 -2.52
N LEU A 76 -16.37 3.08 -2.22
CA LEU A 76 -15.25 3.04 -3.16
C LEU A 76 -15.50 2.06 -4.32
N ASP A 77 -16.19 0.94 -4.06
CA ASP A 77 -16.61 0.01 -5.12
C ASP A 77 -17.66 0.67 -6.03
N ASP A 78 -18.64 1.38 -5.47
CA ASP A 78 -19.65 2.14 -6.24
C ASP A 78 -18.98 3.23 -7.10
N ASP A 79 -18.07 4.03 -6.52
CA ASP A 79 -17.27 5.01 -7.26
C ASP A 79 -16.46 4.33 -8.37
N GLY A 80 -15.86 3.16 -8.07
CA GLY A 80 -15.08 2.38 -9.03
C GLY A 80 -15.90 2.00 -10.27
N VAL A 81 -17.15 1.59 -10.09
CA VAL A 81 -18.07 1.29 -11.19
C VAL A 81 -18.36 2.54 -12.02
N GLN A 82 -18.69 3.67 -11.37
CA GLN A 82 -18.97 4.93 -12.07
C GLN A 82 -17.75 5.46 -12.82
N ILE A 83 -16.58 5.41 -12.19
CA ILE A 83 -15.30 5.79 -12.82
C ILE A 83 -15.03 4.90 -14.05
N ALA A 84 -15.22 3.58 -13.96
CA ALA A 84 -14.99 2.66 -15.07
C ALA A 84 -15.96 2.91 -16.26
N LEU A 85 -17.23 3.20 -15.97
CA LEU A 85 -18.20 3.56 -17.01
C LEU A 85 -17.80 4.85 -17.73
N CYS A 86 -17.38 5.87 -16.99
CA CYS A 86 -16.89 7.13 -17.56
C CYS A 86 -15.55 6.98 -18.27
N ASP A 87 -14.67 6.09 -17.83
CA ASP A 87 -13.40 5.78 -18.51
C ASP A 87 -13.64 5.11 -19.86
N GLY A 88 -14.65 4.24 -19.94
CA GLY A 88 -15.04 3.56 -21.17
C GLY A 88 -15.72 4.47 -22.22
N ASP A 89 -16.43 5.50 -21.80
CA ASP A 89 -17.11 6.45 -22.71
C ASP A 89 -17.18 7.86 -22.05
N ARG A 90 -16.14 8.65 -22.31
CA ARG A 90 -16.00 10.01 -21.74
C ARG A 90 -17.08 10.97 -22.24
N ASP A 91 -17.52 10.80 -23.49
CA ASP A 91 -18.51 11.71 -24.10
C ASP A 91 -19.91 11.50 -23.50
N ARG A 92 -20.18 10.33 -22.95
CA ARG A 92 -21.44 9.99 -22.26
C ARG A 92 -21.37 10.03 -20.75
N CYS A 93 -20.20 10.38 -20.19
CA CYS A 93 -20.04 10.50 -18.76
C CYS A 93 -20.82 11.73 -18.26
N ALA A 94 -21.81 11.49 -17.38
CA ALA A 94 -22.64 12.55 -16.78
C ALA A 94 -22.05 13.10 -15.46
N SER A 95 -20.88 12.59 -15.01
CA SER A 95 -20.27 12.97 -13.74
C SER A 95 -19.03 13.83 -13.98
N ASP A 96 -19.16 15.14 -13.75
CA ASP A 96 -18.02 16.07 -13.80
C ASP A 96 -16.92 15.67 -12.81
N ALA A 97 -17.29 15.18 -11.62
CA ALA A 97 -16.36 14.67 -10.63
C ALA A 97 -15.53 13.48 -11.16
N ALA A 98 -16.17 12.53 -11.85
CA ALA A 98 -15.48 11.40 -12.47
C ALA A 98 -14.56 11.86 -13.61
N LEU A 99 -14.99 12.81 -14.44
CA LEU A 99 -14.15 13.36 -15.50
C LEU A 99 -12.92 14.08 -14.95
N GLN A 100 -13.08 14.89 -13.90
CA GLN A 100 -11.96 15.56 -13.24
C GLN A 100 -10.99 14.56 -12.61
N PHE A 101 -11.50 13.56 -11.88
CA PHE A 101 -10.71 12.50 -11.29
C PHE A 101 -9.93 11.74 -12.37
N LEU A 102 -10.59 11.36 -13.46
CA LEU A 102 -10.00 10.62 -14.57
C LEU A 102 -8.95 11.43 -15.32
N ALA A 103 -9.10 12.75 -15.44
CA ALA A 103 -8.08 13.62 -16.03
C ALA A 103 -6.76 13.56 -15.24
N ILE A 104 -6.85 13.49 -13.90
CA ILE A 104 -5.68 13.31 -13.02
C ILE A 104 -5.07 11.92 -13.21
N VAL A 105 -5.90 10.88 -13.24
CA VAL A 105 -5.46 9.50 -13.48
C VAL A 105 -4.73 9.38 -14.81
N ASP A 106 -5.28 9.96 -15.88
CA ASP A 106 -4.69 9.93 -17.23
C ASP A 106 -3.35 10.66 -17.28
N SER A 107 -3.23 11.84 -16.63
CA SER A 107 -1.95 12.52 -16.49
C SER A 107 -0.91 11.64 -15.78
N GLY A 108 -1.33 10.95 -14.72
CA GLY A 108 -0.49 9.99 -14.00
C GLY A 108 -0.08 8.78 -14.87
N ARG A 109 -1.00 8.25 -15.69
CA ARG A 109 -0.72 7.12 -16.62
C ARG A 109 0.35 7.47 -17.66
N LEU A 110 0.48 8.74 -18.03
CA LEU A 110 1.51 9.22 -18.95
C LEU A 110 2.90 9.33 -18.32
N ARG A 111 3.03 9.09 -17.02
CA ARG A 111 4.27 9.15 -16.27
C ARG A 111 4.65 7.79 -15.72
N GLU A 112 5.90 7.65 -15.28
CA GLU A 112 6.41 6.43 -14.65
C GLU A 112 7.08 6.75 -13.32
N GLY A 113 7.20 5.73 -12.46
CA GLY A 113 7.94 5.79 -11.22
C GLY A 113 7.54 6.98 -10.34
N ARG A 114 8.53 7.65 -9.78
CA ARG A 114 8.34 8.80 -8.87
C ARG A 114 7.59 9.97 -9.51
N ALA A 115 7.73 10.15 -10.83
CA ALA A 115 7.03 11.22 -11.54
C ALA A 115 5.52 11.00 -11.58
N ARG A 116 5.05 9.75 -11.78
CA ARG A 116 3.63 9.38 -11.70
C ARG A 116 3.05 9.71 -10.32
N LEU A 117 3.72 9.25 -9.27
CA LEU A 117 3.27 9.48 -7.88
C LEU A 117 3.22 10.98 -7.56
N GLY A 118 4.26 11.72 -7.94
CA GLY A 118 4.34 13.16 -7.70
C GLY A 118 3.32 13.97 -8.48
N ASP A 119 3.01 13.58 -9.70
CA ASP A 119 2.01 14.23 -10.55
C ASP A 119 0.61 14.08 -9.94
N ILE A 120 0.21 12.86 -9.58
CA ILE A 120 -1.07 12.57 -8.93
C ILE A 120 -1.15 13.30 -7.58
N ASN A 121 -0.09 13.29 -6.75
CA ASN A 121 -0.09 14.01 -5.48
C ASN A 121 -0.39 15.49 -5.66
N ARG A 122 0.33 16.16 -6.56
CA ARG A 122 0.16 17.59 -6.82
C ARG A 122 -1.19 17.91 -7.43
N ALA A 123 -1.65 17.12 -8.39
CA ALA A 123 -2.90 17.35 -9.08
C ALA A 123 -4.09 17.29 -8.11
N ILE A 124 -4.13 16.28 -7.21
CA ILE A 124 -5.17 16.14 -6.19
C ILE A 124 -5.05 17.27 -5.16
N ASN A 125 -3.83 17.61 -4.71
CA ASN A 125 -3.62 18.73 -3.77
C ASN A 125 -4.10 20.08 -4.33
N LEU A 126 -4.09 20.25 -5.64
CA LEU A 126 -4.56 21.48 -6.30
C LEU A 126 -6.06 21.44 -6.63
N ALA A 127 -6.64 20.26 -6.82
CA ALA A 127 -8.05 20.09 -7.19
C ALA A 127 -9.00 20.23 -5.99
N ILE A 128 -8.54 19.86 -4.80
CA ILE A 128 -9.33 19.83 -3.57
C ILE A 128 -8.88 20.99 -2.66
N LYS A 129 -9.82 21.71 -2.06
CA LYS A 129 -9.55 22.74 -1.05
C LYS A 129 -9.58 22.12 0.34
N PRO A 130 -8.62 22.45 1.23
CA PRO A 130 -8.64 21.95 2.59
C PRO A 130 -9.77 22.58 3.40
N ILE A 131 -10.64 21.75 3.95
CA ILE A 131 -11.72 22.14 4.85
C ILE A 131 -11.93 21.01 5.86
N SER A 132 -12.19 21.33 7.13
CA SER A 132 -12.51 20.31 8.12
C SER A 132 -13.93 19.78 7.95
N ASP A 133 -14.14 18.53 8.31
CA ASP A 133 -15.46 17.89 8.30
C ASP A 133 -16.48 18.65 9.13
N LEU A 134 -16.07 19.16 10.29
CA LEU A 134 -16.96 19.98 11.13
C LEU A 134 -17.48 21.22 10.38
N ALA A 135 -16.63 21.85 9.57
CA ALA A 135 -17.04 23.03 8.78
C ALA A 135 -17.85 22.63 7.54
N GLN A 136 -17.60 21.47 6.96
CA GLN A 136 -18.25 21.01 5.74
C GLN A 136 -19.57 20.28 6.00
N TYR A 137 -19.62 19.41 7.02
CA TYR A 137 -20.74 18.51 7.29
C TYR A 137 -21.42 18.74 8.64
N GLY A 138 -20.82 19.54 9.53
CA GLY A 138 -21.29 19.69 10.91
C GLY A 138 -21.03 18.46 11.78
N GLU A 139 -20.24 17.51 11.29
CA GLU A 139 -19.88 16.26 11.93
C GLU A 139 -18.35 16.18 12.05
N ILE A 140 -17.84 15.30 12.88
CA ILE A 140 -16.42 15.06 13.04
C ILE A 140 -16.05 13.78 12.31
N ASP A 141 -14.96 13.78 11.55
CA ASP A 141 -14.34 12.58 10.99
C ASP A 141 -15.28 11.84 10.00
N VAL A 142 -15.63 12.48 8.89
CA VAL A 142 -16.50 11.98 7.80
C VAL A 142 -15.65 11.58 6.59
N TRP A 143 -15.45 10.29 6.37
CA TRP A 143 -14.66 9.79 5.24
C TRP A 143 -15.49 9.71 3.97
N THR A 144 -15.08 10.42 2.93
CA THR A 144 -15.80 10.45 1.67
C THR A 144 -15.06 9.70 0.54
N PRO A 145 -15.83 9.03 -0.37
CA PRO A 145 -15.23 8.45 -1.56
C PRO A 145 -14.84 9.55 -2.56
N PRO A 146 -13.91 9.28 -3.49
CA PRO A 146 -13.34 10.30 -4.37
C PRO A 146 -14.35 11.15 -5.13
N LEU A 147 -15.40 10.55 -5.67
CA LEU A 147 -16.38 11.30 -6.47
C LEU A 147 -17.17 12.30 -5.63
N VAL A 148 -17.42 12.00 -4.35
CA VAL A 148 -18.04 12.95 -3.41
C VAL A 148 -17.07 14.09 -3.11
N THR A 149 -15.80 13.77 -2.80
CA THR A 149 -14.77 14.79 -2.54
C THR A 149 -14.57 15.71 -3.74
N PHE A 150 -14.48 15.16 -4.95
CA PHE A 150 -14.34 15.97 -6.18
C PHE A 150 -15.59 16.78 -6.52
N ASN A 151 -16.79 16.25 -6.26
CA ASN A 151 -18.02 16.99 -6.45
C ASN A 151 -18.12 18.20 -5.50
N ASN A 152 -17.65 18.03 -4.27
CA ASN A 152 -17.60 19.12 -3.28
C ASN A 152 -16.43 20.08 -3.53
N GLY A 153 -15.39 19.63 -4.22
CA GLY A 153 -14.14 20.37 -4.44
C GLY A 153 -13.40 20.72 -3.16
N ALA A 154 -13.71 20.02 -2.06
CA ALA A 154 -13.15 20.28 -0.73
C ALA A 154 -13.17 19.00 0.12
N GLY A 155 -12.28 18.92 1.12
CA GLY A 155 -12.16 17.81 2.05
C GLY A 155 -10.99 17.99 2.99
N ASP A 156 -10.82 17.11 3.97
CA ASP A 156 -9.69 17.13 4.89
C ASP A 156 -8.66 16.00 4.59
N CYS A 157 -7.78 15.69 5.55
CA CYS A 157 -6.60 14.88 5.24
C CYS A 157 -6.95 13.45 4.77
N GLU A 158 -7.98 12.82 5.32
CA GLU A 158 -8.41 11.48 4.92
C GLU A 158 -9.05 11.46 3.53
N ASP A 159 -9.83 12.49 3.18
CA ASP A 159 -10.43 12.60 1.85
C ASP A 159 -9.35 12.71 0.76
N TYR A 160 -8.30 13.51 1.01
CA TYR A 160 -7.14 13.56 0.13
C TYR A 160 -6.42 12.22 0.05
N ALA A 161 -6.24 11.53 1.18
CA ALA A 161 -5.55 10.24 1.22
C ALA A 161 -6.33 9.17 0.44
N ILE A 162 -7.66 9.12 0.61
CA ILE A 162 -8.57 8.22 -0.09
C ILE A 162 -8.56 8.51 -1.59
N ALA A 163 -8.68 9.79 -1.98
CA ALA A 163 -8.66 10.18 -3.39
C ALA A 163 -7.33 9.82 -4.07
N LYS A 164 -6.19 10.03 -3.41
CA LYS A 164 -4.86 9.64 -3.91
C LYS A 164 -4.71 8.15 -4.01
N PHE A 165 -5.13 7.39 -3.00
CA PHE A 165 -5.10 5.93 -3.00
C PHE A 165 -5.86 5.37 -4.22
N MET A 166 -7.08 5.86 -4.46
CA MET A 166 -7.89 5.43 -5.59
C MET A 166 -7.30 5.87 -6.94
N ALA A 167 -6.78 7.10 -7.04
CA ALA A 167 -6.17 7.60 -8.28
C ALA A 167 -4.90 6.81 -8.64
N LEU A 168 -4.05 6.49 -7.66
CA LEU A 168 -2.86 5.66 -7.87
C LEU A 168 -3.23 4.25 -8.32
N ARG A 169 -4.24 3.64 -7.70
CA ARG A 169 -4.77 2.34 -8.10
C ARG A 169 -5.27 2.36 -9.54
N GLN A 170 -6.07 3.37 -9.91
CA GLN A 170 -6.58 3.55 -11.27
C GLN A 170 -5.46 3.86 -12.28
N ALA A 171 -4.38 4.50 -11.84
CA ALA A 171 -3.19 4.72 -12.66
C ALA A 171 -2.29 3.49 -12.80
N GLY A 172 -2.68 2.34 -12.24
CA GLY A 172 -2.01 1.05 -12.43
C GLY A 172 -0.94 0.72 -11.40
N ILE A 173 -0.92 1.38 -10.23
CA ILE A 173 -0.09 0.94 -9.10
C ILE A 173 -0.73 -0.29 -8.47
N ALA A 174 0.07 -1.31 -8.20
CA ALA A 174 -0.42 -2.55 -7.61
C ALA A 174 -1.01 -2.31 -6.20
N ALA A 175 -2.06 -3.04 -5.85
CA ALA A 175 -2.73 -2.89 -4.56
C ALA A 175 -1.78 -3.15 -3.37
N ASP A 176 -0.85 -4.10 -3.51
CA ASP A 176 0.15 -4.41 -2.50
C ASP A 176 1.16 -3.28 -2.26
N ASP A 177 1.27 -2.36 -3.21
CA ASP A 177 2.16 -1.20 -3.16
C ASP A 177 1.43 0.09 -2.75
N LEU A 178 0.18 0.00 -2.27
CA LEU A 178 -0.63 1.14 -1.86
C LEU A 178 -1.10 0.99 -0.43
N ARG A 179 -1.02 2.06 0.35
CA ARG A 179 -1.54 2.15 1.72
C ARG A 179 -2.17 3.53 1.96
N ILE A 180 -3.08 3.57 2.93
CA ILE A 180 -3.43 4.80 3.65
C ILE A 180 -2.85 4.64 5.05
N VAL A 181 -2.16 5.66 5.54
CA VAL A 181 -1.55 5.66 6.86
C VAL A 181 -2.15 6.76 7.70
N ILE A 182 -2.62 6.42 8.90
CA ILE A 182 -3.01 7.38 9.92
C ILE A 182 -1.88 7.51 10.91
N MET A 183 -1.49 8.76 11.19
CA MET A 183 -0.37 9.11 12.06
C MET A 183 -0.80 10.20 13.03
N ARG A 184 -0.23 10.19 14.23
CA ARG A 184 -0.34 11.31 15.20
C ARG A 184 0.73 12.34 14.89
N ASP A 185 0.34 13.56 14.56
CA ASP A 185 1.23 14.73 14.55
C ASP A 185 1.62 15.06 15.98
N THR A 186 2.89 14.87 16.33
CA THR A 186 3.37 15.03 17.71
C THR A 186 3.61 16.49 18.09
N ILE A 187 3.61 17.42 17.12
CA ILE A 187 3.74 18.85 17.37
C ILE A 187 2.37 19.47 17.63
N HIS A 188 1.39 19.18 16.76
CA HIS A 188 0.07 19.80 16.85
C HIS A 188 -0.91 18.98 17.71
N GLY A 189 -0.59 17.72 17.98
CA GLY A 189 -1.48 16.84 18.75
C GLY A 189 -2.73 16.41 17.98
N GLU A 190 -2.66 16.34 16.65
CA GLU A 190 -3.76 15.99 15.76
C GLU A 190 -3.45 14.69 15.03
N ASP A 191 -4.48 13.93 14.66
CA ASP A 191 -4.33 12.82 13.76
C ASP A 191 -4.27 13.31 12.31
N HIS A 192 -3.50 12.63 11.48
CA HIS A 192 -3.25 13.00 10.11
C HIS A 192 -3.21 11.78 9.20
N ALA A 193 -3.94 11.81 8.10
CA ALA A 193 -4.00 10.75 7.13
C ALA A 193 -3.21 11.10 5.85
N VAL A 194 -2.46 10.13 5.32
CA VAL A 194 -1.75 10.26 4.06
C VAL A 194 -1.88 8.98 3.22
N ALA A 195 -1.89 9.13 1.91
CA ALA A 195 -1.64 7.97 1.05
C ALA A 195 -0.14 7.65 1.02
N ALA A 196 0.18 6.37 0.88
CA ALA A 196 1.55 5.90 0.70
C ALA A 196 1.62 4.95 -0.50
N ALA A 197 2.68 5.07 -1.29
CA ALA A 197 2.94 4.19 -2.42
C ALA A 197 4.37 3.65 -2.33
N ARG A 198 4.53 2.34 -2.58
CA ARG A 198 5.83 1.70 -2.62
C ARG A 198 6.40 1.76 -4.04
N LEU A 199 7.62 2.22 -4.16
CA LEU A 199 8.38 2.27 -5.40
C LEU A 199 9.80 1.79 -5.13
N ASP A 200 10.27 0.81 -5.89
CA ASP A 200 11.62 0.24 -5.77
C ASP A 200 11.98 -0.18 -4.32
N GLY A 201 10.99 -0.67 -3.57
CA GLY A 201 11.14 -1.11 -2.18
C GLY A 201 11.08 0.01 -1.13
N HIS A 202 10.86 1.28 -1.53
CA HIS A 202 10.75 2.45 -0.66
C HIS A 202 9.32 2.96 -0.60
N TRP A 203 8.83 3.27 0.58
CA TRP A 203 7.52 3.89 0.75
C TRP A 203 7.61 5.41 0.63
N LEU A 204 6.78 5.97 -0.24
CA LEU A 204 6.68 7.41 -0.51
C LEU A 204 5.34 7.92 0.00
N MET A 205 5.38 8.93 0.86
CA MET A 205 4.19 9.59 1.43
C MET A 205 3.67 10.66 0.48
N LEU A 206 2.37 10.59 0.18
CA LEU A 206 1.63 11.53 -0.63
C LEU A 206 0.75 12.38 0.30
N ASP A 207 1.34 13.40 0.89
CA ASP A 207 0.73 14.26 1.89
C ASP A 207 -0.03 15.45 1.23
N ASN A 208 -1.22 15.80 1.74
CA ASN A 208 -1.96 16.98 1.27
C ASN A 208 -1.31 18.29 1.73
N ARG A 209 -0.51 18.26 2.79
CA ARG A 209 0.26 19.41 3.31
C ARG A 209 1.56 19.65 2.52
N ARG A 210 1.92 18.75 1.56
CA ARG A 210 3.19 18.78 0.83
C ARG A 210 3.02 18.45 -0.66
N MET A 211 3.63 19.28 -1.51
CA MET A 211 3.68 18.99 -2.95
C MET A 211 4.74 17.96 -3.32
N ALA A 212 5.80 17.86 -2.53
CA ALA A 212 6.87 16.89 -2.73
C ALA A 212 6.58 15.59 -2.00
N LEU A 213 6.98 14.48 -2.61
CA LEU A 213 6.96 13.15 -1.98
C LEU A 213 8.10 13.05 -0.96
N VAL A 214 7.80 12.47 0.20
CA VAL A 214 8.76 12.22 1.28
C VAL A 214 8.84 10.71 1.52
N GLU A 215 10.03 10.15 1.67
CA GLU A 215 10.17 8.76 2.07
C GLU A 215 9.75 8.58 3.54
N ASP A 216 9.18 7.44 3.87
CA ASP A 216 8.70 7.13 5.22
C ASP A 216 9.81 7.27 6.27
N VAL A 217 11.04 6.87 5.92
CA VAL A 217 12.23 6.99 6.79
C VAL A 217 12.62 8.44 7.08
N ASP A 218 12.17 9.40 6.27
CA ASP A 218 12.43 10.83 6.41
C ASP A 218 11.30 11.61 7.07
N VAL A 219 10.17 10.94 7.33
CA VAL A 219 9.05 11.55 8.04
C VAL A 219 9.44 11.82 9.50
N ARG A 220 9.28 13.07 9.95
CA ARG A 220 9.60 13.52 11.30
C ARG A 220 8.36 14.09 11.97
N ASN A 221 8.33 14.02 13.30
CA ASN A 221 7.26 14.59 14.13
C ASN A 221 5.89 13.91 13.96
N TYR A 222 5.89 12.68 13.43
CA TYR A 222 4.70 11.84 13.32
C TYR A 222 4.94 10.49 13.97
N ARG A 223 3.92 9.96 14.63
CA ARG A 223 3.87 8.59 15.16
C ARG A 223 2.83 7.80 14.38
N PRO A 224 3.21 6.79 13.61
CA PRO A 224 2.26 5.93 12.90
C PRO A 224 1.33 5.21 13.88
N LEU A 225 0.02 5.22 13.58
CA LEU A 225 -1.02 4.59 14.39
C LEU A 225 -1.63 3.39 13.66
N PHE A 226 -2.14 3.62 12.45
CA PHE A 226 -2.80 2.61 11.65
C PHE A 226 -2.33 2.67 10.20
N VAL A 227 -2.37 1.52 9.53
CA VAL A 227 -2.17 1.38 8.11
C VAL A 227 -3.32 0.56 7.52
N PHE A 228 -3.83 1.03 6.39
CA PHE A 228 -4.95 0.43 5.68
C PHE A 228 -4.45 -0.05 4.32
N ASP A 229 -4.80 -1.26 3.99
CA ASP A 229 -4.81 -1.73 2.62
C ASP A 229 -6.26 -1.85 2.12
N GLN A 230 -6.46 -2.48 0.96
CA GLN A 230 -7.77 -2.65 0.36
C GLN A 230 -8.73 -3.48 1.20
N SER A 231 -8.24 -4.38 2.05
CA SER A 231 -8.98 -5.45 2.71
C SER A 231 -8.90 -5.41 4.24
N ALA A 232 -7.89 -4.75 4.80
CA ALA A 232 -7.59 -4.83 6.22
C ALA A 232 -7.13 -3.51 6.82
N ILE A 233 -7.30 -3.40 8.11
CA ILE A 233 -6.68 -2.37 8.94
C ILE A 233 -5.65 -3.07 9.82
N LEU A 234 -4.45 -2.51 9.85
CA LEU A 234 -3.38 -2.95 10.73
C LEU A 234 -3.03 -1.80 11.68
N ARG A 235 -2.77 -2.15 12.94
CA ARG A 235 -2.29 -1.22 13.96
C ARG A 235 -0.79 -1.37 14.09
N TYR A 236 -0.06 -0.25 14.07
CA TYR A 236 1.37 -0.25 14.35
C TYR A 236 1.66 -0.55 15.82
N SER A 237 2.70 -1.37 16.04
CA SER A 237 3.26 -1.57 17.38
C SER A 237 4.10 -0.36 17.79
N GLU A 238 4.04 0.03 19.06
CA GLU A 238 4.75 1.22 19.57
C GLU A 238 6.28 1.08 19.56
N THR A 239 6.78 -0.16 19.48
CA THR A 239 8.23 -0.42 19.56
C THR A 239 8.78 -0.76 18.16
N PRO A 240 9.78 -0.03 17.64
CA PRO A 240 10.48 -0.39 16.43
C PRO A 240 11.09 -1.80 16.54
N LEU A 241 11.01 -2.61 15.47
CA LEU A 241 11.61 -3.95 15.41
C LEU A 241 13.12 -3.97 15.76
N LEU A 242 13.80 -2.85 15.55
CA LEU A 242 15.24 -2.68 15.82
C LEU A 242 15.58 -2.31 17.28
N ALA A 243 14.60 -2.07 18.16
CA ALA A 243 14.84 -1.68 19.56
C ALA A 243 14.88 -2.85 20.56
N ARG A 244 14.89 -4.10 20.10
CA ARG A 244 15.14 -5.26 20.98
C ARG A 244 16.63 -5.52 21.15
N GLY A 245 17.32 -4.58 21.79
CA GLY A 245 18.50 -4.91 22.59
C GLY A 245 18.05 -5.59 23.90
N PRO A 246 18.96 -6.32 24.62
CA PRO A 246 18.59 -7.05 25.82
C PRO A 246 17.90 -6.12 26.83
N GLN A 247 16.66 -6.41 27.13
CA GLN A 247 15.82 -5.70 28.09
C GLN A 247 16.43 -5.89 29.46
N ARG A 248 17.06 -4.87 30.03
CA ARG A 248 17.31 -4.82 31.45
C ARG A 248 15.99 -4.58 32.15
N ASP A 249 15.60 -5.49 32.98
CA ASP A 249 14.45 -5.36 33.87
C ASP A 249 14.47 -4.02 34.57
N SER A 250 13.63 -3.09 34.18
CA SER A 250 13.32 -1.88 34.89
C SER A 250 11.88 -1.95 35.36
N THR A 251 11.70 -1.90 36.65
CA THR A 251 10.47 -1.80 37.44
C THR A 251 9.46 -0.83 36.77
N PRO A 252 8.16 -1.14 36.74
CA PRO A 252 7.17 -0.28 36.11
C PRO A 252 6.97 0.99 36.94
N THR A 253 7.38 2.12 36.38
CA THR A 253 6.97 3.44 36.88
C THR A 253 5.63 3.76 36.20
N LEU A 254 4.57 3.88 36.99
CA LEU A 254 3.25 4.32 36.55
C LEU A 254 3.37 5.72 35.94
N SER A 255 3.18 5.84 34.65
CA SER A 255 3.05 7.13 33.96
C SER A 255 1.57 7.52 33.86
N PRO A 256 1.20 8.80 34.05
CA PRO A 256 -0.20 9.21 34.02
C PRO A 256 -0.79 9.00 32.63
N ALA A 257 -2.07 8.57 32.60
CA ALA A 257 -2.85 8.32 31.40
C ALA A 257 -2.91 9.58 30.53
N THR A 258 -2.40 9.48 29.32
CA THR A 258 -2.59 10.47 28.26
C THR A 258 -3.98 10.24 27.67
N GLU A 259 -4.77 11.29 27.58
CA GLU A 259 -6.11 11.21 26.97
C GLU A 259 -6.03 10.65 25.52
N PRO A 260 -6.93 9.72 25.15
CA PRO A 260 -6.96 9.18 23.80
C PRO A 260 -7.35 10.26 22.78
N GLY A 261 -6.61 10.33 21.66
CA GLY A 261 -6.99 11.17 20.53
C GLY A 261 -8.35 10.76 19.94
N LEU A 262 -8.94 11.61 19.10
CA LEU A 262 -10.31 11.50 18.58
C LEU A 262 -10.63 10.11 18.00
N ILE A 263 -9.69 9.49 17.31
CA ILE A 263 -9.86 8.15 16.71
C ILE A 263 -9.87 7.05 17.78
N ALA A 264 -9.16 7.21 18.88
CA ALA A 264 -9.18 6.26 19.99
C ALA A 264 -10.53 6.28 20.74
N ALA A 265 -11.19 7.44 20.81
CA ALA A 265 -12.51 7.56 21.45
C ALA A 265 -13.61 6.78 20.70
N LEU A 266 -13.47 6.59 19.38
CA LEU A 266 -14.43 5.80 18.59
C LEU A 266 -14.25 4.27 18.76
N ALA A 267 -13.10 3.82 19.23
CA ALA A 267 -12.84 2.39 19.45
C ALA A 267 -13.36 1.87 20.82
N GLU A 268 -13.69 2.74 21.76
CA GLU A 268 -14.07 2.36 23.14
C GLU A 268 -15.57 2.48 23.45
N THR A 269 -16.39 3.05 22.57
CA THR A 269 -17.85 3.08 22.80
C THR A 269 -18.54 1.88 22.14
N ARG A 270 -18.54 0.76 22.88
CA ARG A 270 -19.25 -0.53 22.83
C ARG A 270 -18.46 -1.71 22.34
#